data_8ef2c41b28cff05056e8625d8a00264e
#
_entry.id   8ef2c41b28cff05056e8625d8a00264e
#
_cell.length_a   1.000
_cell.length_b   1.000
_cell.length_c   1.000
_cell.angle_alpha   90.00
_cell.angle_beta   90.00
_cell.angle_gamma   90.00
#
_symmetry.space_group_name_H-M   'P 1'
#
loop_
_entity.id
_entity.type
_entity.pdbx_description
1 polymer ?
#
loop_
_entity_poly.entity_id
_entity_poly.type
_entity_poly.pdbx_seq_one_letter_code
_entity_poly.pdbx_strand_id
1 'polypeptide(L)'
;MIYPTWREFLPERQRLRAAGLKLVFTNGCYDLLHPGHLKTLEASRALGDRLIVAINTDAGVRSMKGPDRPITPEAERAEVLDALEFVDAVTFFGEPTPLAIITALRPDVLVKGADWGAGAVVGEPEVLAWGGEVVRIPLAPGYSTSAIIAAIQSGTPLSSR
;
A
#
# COMPACT_ATOMS: atom_id res chain seq x y z
N MET A 1 3.35 -5.35 12.24
CA MET A 1 4.58 -6.19 12.19
C MET A 1 5.25 -6.07 10.84
N ILE A 2 6.58 -5.84 10.79
CA ILE A 2 7.34 -5.70 9.53
C ILE A 2 7.94 -7.04 9.12
N TYR A 3 7.71 -7.43 7.88
CA TYR A 3 8.28 -8.62 7.23
C TYR A 3 9.32 -8.19 6.20
N PRO A 4 10.62 -8.49 6.38
CA PRO A 4 11.69 -8.10 5.46
C PRO A 4 11.45 -8.57 4.02
N THR A 5 10.80 -9.71 3.86
CA THR A 5 10.32 -10.18 2.57
C THR A 5 8.86 -10.64 2.69
N TRP A 6 8.08 -10.43 1.65
CA TRP A 6 6.68 -10.90 1.62
C TRP A 6 6.55 -12.42 1.73
N ARG A 7 7.63 -13.17 1.45
CA ARG A 7 7.67 -14.63 1.60
C ARG A 7 7.58 -15.05 3.06
N GLU A 8 8.10 -14.24 3.96
CA GLU A 8 8.03 -14.49 5.42
C GLU A 8 6.61 -14.33 5.98
N PHE A 9 5.72 -13.62 5.27
CA PHE A 9 4.31 -13.52 5.63
C PHE A 9 3.49 -14.75 5.19
N LEU A 10 3.97 -15.61 4.29
CA LEU A 10 3.21 -16.75 3.77
C LEU A 10 2.68 -17.71 4.87
N PRO A 11 3.43 -18.05 5.91
CA PRO A 11 2.89 -18.87 7.00
C PRO A 11 1.71 -18.21 7.72
N GLU A 12 1.80 -16.90 7.94
CA GLU A 12 0.69 -16.15 8.55
C GLU A 12 -0.52 -16.10 7.61
N ARG A 13 -0.30 -15.89 6.31
CA ARG A 13 -1.39 -15.98 5.32
C ARG A 13 -2.11 -17.33 5.36
N GLN A 14 -1.38 -18.41 5.51
CA GLN A 14 -1.97 -19.76 5.63
C GLN A 14 -2.82 -19.90 6.89
N ARG A 15 -2.36 -19.36 8.03
CA ARG A 15 -3.12 -19.35 9.29
C ARG A 15 -4.42 -18.56 9.15
N LEU A 16 -4.35 -17.35 8.57
CA LEU A 16 -5.53 -16.51 8.33
C LEU A 16 -6.56 -17.27 7.48
N ARG A 17 -6.11 -17.90 6.40
CA ARG A 17 -7.01 -18.69 5.53
C ARG A 17 -7.63 -19.88 6.27
N ALA A 18 -6.85 -20.61 7.04
CA ALA A 18 -7.37 -21.74 7.84
C ALA A 18 -8.38 -21.29 8.90
N ALA A 19 -8.24 -20.07 9.41
CA ALA A 19 -9.17 -19.47 10.36
C ALA A 19 -10.40 -18.79 9.70
N GLY A 20 -10.48 -18.78 8.37
CA GLY A 20 -11.56 -18.12 7.63
C GLY A 20 -11.49 -16.58 7.69
N LEU A 21 -10.32 -16.03 8.04
CA LEU A 21 -10.10 -14.59 8.16
C LEU A 21 -9.72 -13.97 6.80
N LYS A 22 -10.33 -12.83 6.50
CA LYS A 22 -10.11 -12.09 5.25
C LYS A 22 -8.83 -11.26 5.32
N LEU A 23 -7.94 -11.48 4.34
CA LEU A 23 -6.76 -10.65 4.11
C LEU A 23 -7.06 -9.55 3.10
N VAL A 24 -6.86 -8.31 3.51
CA VAL A 24 -6.85 -7.13 2.65
C VAL A 24 -5.41 -6.81 2.27
N PHE A 25 -5.18 -6.54 1.00
CA PHE A 25 -3.87 -6.16 0.46
C PHE A 25 -3.94 -4.81 -0.23
N THR A 26 -2.99 -3.95 0.07
CA THR A 26 -2.73 -2.73 -0.70
C THR A 26 -1.23 -2.54 -0.89
N ASN A 27 -0.84 -1.74 -1.87
CA ASN A 27 0.57 -1.40 -2.09
C ASN A 27 0.75 0.04 -2.56
N GLY A 28 1.94 0.58 -2.31
CA GLY A 28 2.31 1.93 -2.74
C GLY A 28 3.72 2.32 -2.30
N CYS A 29 4.11 3.56 -2.64
CA CYS A 29 5.41 4.10 -2.20
C CYS A 29 5.40 4.54 -0.74
N TYR A 30 4.33 5.18 -0.30
CA TYR A 30 4.16 5.71 1.06
C TYR A 30 5.37 6.53 1.54
N ASP A 31 5.86 7.43 0.69
CA ASP A 31 7.09 8.17 0.94
C ASP A 31 6.91 9.18 2.09
N LEU A 32 6.13 10.24 1.87
CA LEU A 32 5.71 11.13 2.94
C LEU A 32 4.23 10.88 3.24
N LEU A 33 3.95 10.37 4.43
CA LEU A 33 2.57 10.11 4.83
C LEU A 33 1.81 11.42 5.06
N HIS A 34 0.55 11.40 4.68
CA HIS A 34 -0.39 12.49 4.84
C HIS A 34 -1.79 11.94 5.13
N PRO A 35 -2.73 12.75 5.62
CA PRO A 35 -4.07 12.28 6.00
C PRO A 35 -4.80 11.50 4.89
N GLY A 36 -4.50 11.76 3.63
CA GLY A 36 -5.06 10.99 2.51
C GLY A 36 -4.65 9.52 2.54
N HIS A 37 -3.39 9.22 2.85
CA HIS A 37 -2.93 7.85 3.04
C HIS A 37 -3.62 7.17 4.24
N LEU A 38 -3.72 7.88 5.38
CA LEU A 38 -4.33 7.34 6.59
C LEU A 38 -5.79 6.94 6.33
N LYS A 39 -6.58 7.83 5.72
CA LYS A 39 -7.99 7.56 5.38
C LYS A 39 -8.13 6.34 4.46
N THR A 40 -7.24 6.22 3.46
CA THR A 40 -7.26 5.07 2.55
C THR A 40 -6.90 3.76 3.28
N LEU A 41 -5.90 3.78 4.15
CA LEU A 41 -5.47 2.59 4.90
C LEU A 41 -6.53 2.17 5.93
N GLU A 42 -7.11 3.10 6.67
CA GLU A 42 -8.21 2.86 7.60
C GLU A 42 -9.43 2.26 6.91
N ALA A 43 -9.85 2.85 5.78
CA ALA A 43 -10.94 2.31 4.97
C ALA A 43 -10.61 0.94 4.38
N SER A 44 -9.34 0.69 4.03
CA SER A 44 -8.89 -0.63 3.57
C SER A 44 -9.00 -1.67 4.68
N ARG A 45 -8.58 -1.34 5.90
CA ARG A 45 -8.66 -2.27 7.04
C ARG A 45 -10.10 -2.67 7.38
N ALA A 46 -11.05 -1.78 7.18
CA ALA A 46 -12.47 -2.05 7.40
C ALA A 46 -13.09 -3.10 6.43
N LEU A 47 -12.38 -3.45 5.35
CA LEU A 47 -12.85 -4.42 4.35
C LEU A 47 -12.53 -5.89 4.71
N GLY A 48 -11.76 -6.13 5.76
CA GLY A 48 -11.41 -7.49 6.19
C GLY A 48 -10.81 -7.54 7.59
N ASP A 49 -10.26 -8.69 7.95
CA ASP A 49 -9.79 -8.95 9.30
C ASP A 49 -8.32 -8.56 9.51
N ARG A 50 -7.53 -8.52 8.44
CA ARG A 50 -6.11 -8.13 8.46
C ARG A 50 -5.77 -7.32 7.23
N LEU A 51 -5.01 -6.24 7.42
CA LEU A 51 -4.46 -5.42 6.35
C LEU A 51 -2.94 -5.60 6.26
N ILE A 52 -2.47 -6.07 5.11
CA ILE A 52 -1.05 -6.03 4.75
C ILE A 52 -0.79 -4.92 3.74
N VAL A 53 0.23 -4.11 4.01
CA VAL A 53 0.70 -3.04 3.13
C VAL A 53 2.05 -3.44 2.53
N ALA A 54 2.11 -3.57 1.20
CA ALA A 54 3.37 -3.80 0.50
C ALA A 54 3.94 -2.47 -0.01
N ILE A 55 5.15 -2.13 0.43
CA ILE A 55 5.81 -0.90 -0.02
C ILE A 55 6.88 -1.17 -1.06
N ASN A 56 7.00 -0.28 -2.03
CA ASN A 56 8.09 -0.32 -2.98
C ASN A 56 9.43 -0.09 -2.26
N THR A 57 10.44 -0.88 -2.60
CA THR A 57 11.83 -0.60 -2.16
C THR A 57 12.28 0.77 -2.67
N ASP A 58 13.32 1.32 -2.06
CA ASP A 58 13.88 2.61 -2.49
C ASP A 58 14.32 2.58 -3.95
N ALA A 59 14.90 1.46 -4.41
CA ALA A 59 15.24 1.26 -5.81
C ALA A 59 14.00 1.30 -6.71
N GLY A 60 12.91 0.66 -6.30
CA GLY A 60 11.63 0.67 -7.01
C GLY A 60 11.02 2.07 -7.08
N VAL A 61 11.06 2.83 -5.99
CA VAL A 61 10.59 4.23 -5.99
C VAL A 61 11.43 5.10 -6.91
N ARG A 62 12.76 5.00 -6.86
CA ARG A 62 13.66 5.76 -7.75
C ARG A 62 13.36 5.48 -9.24
N SER A 63 13.14 4.23 -9.58
CA SER A 63 12.81 3.83 -10.95
C SER A 63 11.51 4.46 -11.46
N MET A 64 10.52 4.65 -10.60
CA MET A 64 9.20 5.19 -10.97
C MET A 64 9.10 6.72 -10.86
N LYS A 65 9.78 7.31 -9.89
CA LYS A 65 9.60 8.72 -9.48
C LYS A 65 10.81 9.61 -9.73
N GLY A 66 11.95 9.03 -10.14
CA GLY A 66 13.20 9.74 -10.36
C GLY A 66 14.19 9.65 -9.20
N PRO A 67 15.44 10.13 -9.42
CA PRO A 67 16.57 9.92 -8.50
C PRO A 67 16.40 10.62 -7.15
N ASP A 68 15.60 11.68 -7.08
CA ASP A 68 15.36 12.45 -5.86
C ASP A 68 14.26 11.85 -4.95
N ARG A 69 13.77 10.65 -5.28
CA ARG A 69 12.76 9.94 -4.52
C ARG A 69 13.20 8.50 -4.21
N PRO A 70 12.83 7.91 -3.07
CA PRO A 70 12.00 8.51 -2.03
C PRO A 70 12.76 9.53 -1.17
N ILE A 71 12.03 10.37 -0.43
CA ILE A 71 12.60 11.27 0.59
C ILE A 71 12.93 10.46 1.85
N THR A 72 12.04 9.54 2.22
CA THR A 72 12.16 8.70 3.42
C THR A 72 12.60 7.29 3.03
N PRO A 73 13.71 6.75 3.61
CA PRO A 73 14.17 5.38 3.35
C PRO A 73 13.11 4.32 3.63
N GLU A 74 13.18 3.20 2.91
CA GLU A 74 12.16 2.13 2.99
C GLU A 74 11.96 1.59 4.41
N ALA A 75 13.03 1.49 5.21
CA ALA A 75 12.95 1.02 6.58
C ALA A 75 12.11 1.97 7.46
N GLU A 76 12.35 3.28 7.35
CA GLU A 76 11.60 4.30 8.10
C GLU A 76 10.15 4.38 7.62
N ARG A 77 9.90 4.26 6.31
CA ARG A 77 8.54 4.20 5.76
C ARG A 77 7.77 3.01 6.33
N ALA A 78 8.42 1.86 6.44
CA ALA A 78 7.82 0.67 7.04
C ALA A 78 7.52 0.85 8.52
N GLU A 79 8.44 1.43 9.31
CA GLU A 79 8.24 1.70 10.73
C GLU A 79 7.05 2.63 10.99
N VAL A 80 6.91 3.70 10.20
CA VAL A 80 5.78 4.63 10.34
C VAL A 80 4.46 3.95 9.99
N LEU A 81 4.43 3.10 8.97
CA LEU A 81 3.23 2.34 8.61
C LEU A 81 2.87 1.29 9.66
N ASP A 82 3.87 0.60 10.21
CA ASP A 82 3.66 -0.44 11.24
C ASP A 82 3.13 0.14 12.56
N ALA A 83 3.39 1.41 12.83
CA ALA A 83 2.88 2.12 14.00
C ALA A 83 1.38 2.51 13.88
N LEU A 84 0.77 2.37 12.71
CA LEU A 84 -0.64 2.67 12.51
C LEU A 84 -1.51 1.50 12.99
N GLU A 85 -2.46 1.76 13.88
CA GLU A 85 -3.32 0.74 14.51
C GLU A 85 -4.14 -0.10 13.50
N PHE A 86 -4.41 0.45 12.34
CA PHE A 86 -5.15 -0.21 11.26
C PHE A 86 -4.24 -0.94 10.25
N VAL A 87 -2.93 -1.01 10.48
CA VAL A 87 -1.98 -1.77 9.65
C VAL A 87 -1.49 -2.97 10.44
N ASP A 88 -1.84 -4.18 10.01
CA ASP A 88 -1.45 -5.40 10.72
C ASP A 88 -0.06 -5.90 10.28
N ALA A 89 0.30 -5.68 9.02
CA ALA A 89 1.58 -6.11 8.47
C ALA A 89 2.09 -5.15 7.40
N VAL A 90 3.42 -4.98 7.36
CA VAL A 90 4.13 -4.25 6.31
C VAL A 90 5.17 -5.17 5.69
N THR A 91 5.35 -5.10 4.38
CA THR A 91 6.39 -5.83 3.66
C THR A 91 6.90 -5.03 2.47
N PHE A 92 7.96 -5.52 1.85
CA PHE A 92 8.63 -4.85 0.73
C PHE A 92 8.50 -5.65 -0.56
N PHE A 93 8.50 -4.96 -1.68
CA PHE A 93 8.67 -5.57 -3.00
C PHE A 93 9.52 -4.67 -3.90
N GLY A 94 10.45 -5.29 -4.63
CA GLY A 94 11.35 -4.61 -5.57
C GLY A 94 11.00 -4.88 -7.03
N GLU A 95 10.03 -5.73 -7.28
CA GLU A 95 9.57 -6.06 -8.62
C GLU A 95 8.89 -4.84 -9.28
N PRO A 96 8.92 -4.73 -10.62
CA PRO A 96 8.28 -3.62 -11.33
C PRO A 96 6.77 -3.50 -11.04
N THR A 97 6.13 -4.61 -10.72
CA THR A 97 4.70 -4.66 -10.36
C THR A 97 4.48 -5.55 -9.13
N PRO A 98 3.41 -5.35 -8.37
CA PRO A 98 3.09 -6.18 -7.21
C PRO A 98 2.48 -7.55 -7.57
N LEU A 99 2.48 -7.96 -8.86
CA LEU A 99 1.78 -9.18 -9.29
C LEU A 99 2.27 -10.44 -8.58
N ALA A 100 3.60 -10.58 -8.41
CA ALA A 100 4.18 -11.75 -7.76
C ALA A 100 3.69 -11.91 -6.30
N ILE A 101 3.69 -10.83 -5.53
CA ILE A 101 3.19 -10.85 -4.15
C ILE A 101 1.68 -11.05 -4.09
N ILE A 102 0.90 -10.40 -4.96
CA ILE A 102 -0.56 -10.58 -5.04
C ILE A 102 -0.89 -12.05 -5.33
N THR A 103 -0.24 -12.64 -6.34
CA THR A 103 -0.46 -14.04 -6.74
C THR A 103 -0.08 -15.02 -5.63
N ALA A 104 1.02 -14.77 -4.91
CA ALA A 104 1.48 -15.64 -3.83
C ALA A 104 0.58 -15.56 -2.59
N LEU A 105 0.20 -14.34 -2.17
CA LEU A 105 -0.64 -14.13 -0.99
C LEU A 105 -2.12 -14.44 -1.26
N ARG A 106 -2.58 -14.30 -2.49
CA ARG A 106 -3.98 -14.46 -2.89
C ARG A 106 -4.91 -13.75 -1.89
N PRO A 107 -4.84 -12.41 -1.79
CA PRO A 107 -5.68 -11.65 -0.87
C PRO A 107 -7.16 -11.87 -1.20
N ASP A 108 -8.00 -11.76 -0.17
CA ASP A 108 -9.45 -11.80 -0.33
C ASP A 108 -9.97 -10.47 -0.86
N VAL A 109 -9.29 -9.37 -0.52
CA VAL A 109 -9.57 -8.02 -1.03
C VAL A 109 -8.29 -7.34 -1.48
N LEU A 110 -8.27 -6.87 -2.73
CA LEU A 110 -7.22 -6.01 -3.28
C LEU A 110 -7.72 -4.58 -3.31
N VAL A 111 -6.99 -3.66 -2.64
CA VAL A 111 -7.37 -2.25 -2.57
C VAL A 111 -6.43 -1.37 -3.39
N LYS A 112 -7.02 -0.42 -4.11
CA LYS A 112 -6.31 0.65 -4.85
C LYS A 112 -7.02 1.99 -4.72
N GLY A 113 -6.28 3.07 -4.99
CA GLY A 113 -6.89 4.39 -5.17
C GLY A 113 -7.83 4.42 -6.38
N ALA A 114 -8.88 5.24 -6.31
CA ALA A 114 -9.88 5.35 -7.37
C ALA A 114 -9.39 6.08 -8.64
N ASP A 115 -8.16 6.57 -8.65
CA ASP A 115 -7.46 7.06 -9.84
C ASP A 115 -7.10 5.95 -10.84
N TRP A 116 -7.16 4.68 -10.41
CA TRP A 116 -6.98 3.51 -11.27
C TRP A 116 -8.31 3.07 -11.89
N GLY A 117 -8.41 3.17 -13.21
CA GLY A 117 -9.58 2.72 -13.95
C GLY A 117 -9.83 1.20 -13.87
N ALA A 118 -11.01 0.76 -14.30
CA ALA A 118 -11.33 -0.66 -14.39
C ALA A 118 -10.38 -1.37 -15.37
N GLY A 119 -9.84 -2.51 -14.94
CA GLY A 119 -8.85 -3.28 -15.71
C GLY A 119 -7.43 -2.73 -15.69
N ALA A 120 -7.18 -1.57 -15.07
CA ALA A 120 -5.86 -0.97 -14.95
C ALA A 120 -5.12 -1.40 -13.66
N VAL A 121 -5.80 -2.06 -12.74
CA VAL A 121 -5.21 -2.51 -11.48
C VAL A 121 -4.47 -3.82 -11.70
N VAL A 122 -3.15 -3.80 -11.45
CA VAL A 122 -2.32 -5.01 -11.52
C VAL A 122 -2.82 -6.03 -10.50
N GLY A 123 -3.05 -7.27 -10.94
CA GLY A 123 -3.57 -8.37 -10.12
C GLY A 123 -5.11 -8.45 -10.07
N GLU A 124 -5.83 -7.51 -10.67
CA GLU A 124 -7.30 -7.55 -10.70
C GLU A 124 -7.87 -8.82 -11.34
N PRO A 125 -7.44 -9.24 -12.54
CA PRO A 125 -7.93 -10.47 -13.15
C PRO A 125 -7.68 -11.71 -12.27
N GLU A 126 -6.50 -11.78 -11.67
CA GLU A 126 -6.11 -12.88 -10.79
C GLU A 126 -7.00 -12.92 -9.54
N VAL A 127 -7.16 -11.77 -8.85
CA VAL A 127 -7.97 -11.68 -7.63
C VAL A 127 -9.41 -12.10 -7.91
N LEU A 128 -9.99 -11.62 -8.98
CA LEU A 128 -11.36 -12.00 -9.39
C LEU A 128 -11.46 -13.50 -9.75
N ALA A 129 -10.44 -14.07 -10.38
CA ALA A 129 -10.42 -15.46 -10.78
C ALA A 129 -10.45 -16.45 -9.61
N TRP A 130 -9.92 -16.10 -8.44
CA TRP A 130 -10.04 -16.94 -7.23
C TRP A 130 -11.19 -16.53 -6.30
N GLY A 131 -12.08 -15.65 -6.74
CA GLY A 131 -13.28 -15.24 -6.00
C GLY A 131 -13.01 -14.13 -4.98
N GLY A 132 -11.87 -13.43 -5.09
CA GLY A 132 -11.59 -12.23 -4.31
C GLY A 132 -12.28 -10.99 -4.87
N GLU A 133 -12.10 -9.88 -4.18
CA GLU A 133 -12.74 -8.59 -4.49
C GLU A 133 -11.67 -7.52 -4.77
N VAL A 134 -11.95 -6.60 -5.70
CA VAL A 134 -11.10 -5.43 -5.97
C VAL A 134 -11.87 -4.17 -5.62
N VAL A 135 -11.39 -3.43 -4.63
CA VAL A 135 -12.04 -2.22 -4.11
C VAL A 135 -11.20 -0.99 -4.46
N ARG A 136 -11.86 0.02 -5.00
CA ARG A 136 -11.26 1.31 -5.32
C ARG A 136 -11.73 2.34 -4.31
N ILE A 137 -10.80 2.82 -3.47
CA ILE A 137 -11.10 3.83 -2.45
C ILE A 137 -10.86 5.22 -3.05
N PRO A 138 -11.86 6.13 -2.98
CA PRO A 138 -11.70 7.50 -3.43
C PRO A 138 -10.52 8.18 -2.72
N LEU A 139 -9.64 8.82 -3.48
CA LEU A 139 -8.56 9.60 -2.91
C LEU A 139 -9.12 10.83 -2.19
N ALA A 140 -8.62 11.09 -0.98
CA ALA A 140 -8.99 12.29 -0.27
C ALA A 140 -8.47 13.53 -1.04
N PRO A 141 -9.35 14.46 -1.46
CA PRO A 141 -8.93 15.60 -2.27
C PRO A 141 -7.96 16.50 -1.50
N GLY A 142 -7.06 17.13 -2.25
CA GLY A 142 -6.12 18.11 -1.69
C GLY A 142 -4.87 17.50 -1.01
N TYR A 143 -4.73 16.19 -0.93
CA TYR A 143 -3.55 15.55 -0.33
C TYR A 143 -2.66 14.92 -1.41
N SER A 144 -1.37 15.28 -1.42
CA SER A 144 -0.36 14.55 -2.21
C SER A 144 1.04 14.78 -1.63
N THR A 145 1.88 13.76 -1.69
CA THR A 145 3.31 13.85 -1.32
C THR A 145 4.02 14.92 -2.15
N SER A 146 3.73 15.01 -3.44
CA SER A 146 4.33 16.02 -4.32
C SER A 146 3.99 17.46 -3.90
N ALA A 147 2.75 17.70 -3.45
CA ALA A 147 2.36 19.02 -2.93
C ALA A 147 3.09 19.38 -1.63
N ILE A 148 3.34 18.40 -0.76
CA ILE A 148 4.13 18.61 0.47
C ILE A 148 5.56 19.00 0.11
N ILE A 149 6.19 18.27 -0.79
CA ILE A 149 7.56 18.55 -1.24
C ILE A 149 7.66 19.95 -1.87
N ALA A 150 6.72 20.29 -2.76
CA ALA A 150 6.68 21.60 -3.39
C ALA A 150 6.51 22.75 -2.37
N ALA A 151 5.66 22.56 -1.37
CA ALA A 151 5.47 23.53 -0.29
C ALA A 151 6.75 23.75 0.52
N ILE A 152 7.48 22.67 0.85
CA ILE A 152 8.77 22.75 1.56
C ILE A 152 9.79 23.49 0.70
N GLN A 153 9.92 23.15 -0.58
CA GLN A 153 10.90 23.76 -1.50
C GLN A 153 10.63 25.25 -1.75
N SER A 154 9.36 25.65 -1.83
CA SER A 154 8.98 27.03 -2.06
C SER A 154 8.89 27.88 -0.80
N GLY A 155 8.97 27.26 0.38
CA GLY A 155 8.73 27.93 1.66
C GLY A 155 7.28 28.42 1.84
N THR A 156 6.35 27.91 1.01
CA THR A 156 4.92 28.30 1.04
C THR A 156 4.15 27.25 1.84
N PRO A 157 3.47 27.64 2.94
CA PRO A 157 2.63 26.71 3.69
C PRO A 157 1.55 26.08 2.83
N LEU A 158 1.21 24.83 3.15
CA LEU A 158 0.02 24.20 2.57
C LEU A 158 -1.21 25.01 2.99
N SER A 159 -2.06 25.35 2.03
CA SER A 159 -3.35 25.99 2.33
C SER A 159 -4.21 25.07 3.21
N SER A 160 -5.04 25.66 4.09
CA SER A 160 -6.04 24.91 4.87
C SER A 160 -6.97 24.14 3.93
N ARG A 161 -7.24 22.89 4.27
CA ARG A 161 -7.99 21.91 3.44
C ARG A 161 -9.28 21.51 4.11
#